data_252b1e6e6eac53a9d77802782c2ada5a
#
_entry.id   252b1e6e6eac53a9d77802782c2ada5a
#
_cell.length_a   1.000
_cell.length_b   1.000
_cell.length_c   1.000
_cell.angle_alpha   90.00
_cell.angle_beta   90.00
_cell.angle_gamma   90.00
#
_symmetry.space_group_name_H-M   'P 1'
#
loop_
_entity.id
_entity.type
_entity.pdbx_description
1 polymer ?
#
loop_
_entity_poly.entity_id
_entity_poly.type
_entity_poly.pdbx_seq_one_letter_code
_entity_poly.pdbx_strand_id
1 'polypeptide(L)'
;MNNRQQRIIDILHDYDEWVTGKELASMLSVSDRTIRSDIEHINKEYECTLIEANRRKGYHLDEMLTSVKGITTKSVIPQTSQERVS
;
A
#
# COMPACT_ATOMS: atom_id res chain seq x y z
N MET A 1 6.18 -5.48 -9.09
CA MET A 1 5.97 -4.24 -8.33
C MET A 1 7.31 -3.58 -8.09
N ASN A 2 7.41 -2.25 -8.27
CA ASN A 2 8.69 -1.57 -8.10
C ASN A 2 8.82 -1.01 -6.68
N ASN A 3 10.00 -0.44 -6.36
CA ASN A 3 10.27 0.06 -5.01
C ASN A 3 9.30 1.14 -4.59
N ARG A 4 8.91 2.02 -5.51
CA ARG A 4 7.99 3.10 -5.18
C ARG A 4 6.61 2.56 -4.81
N GLN A 5 6.14 1.56 -5.54
CA GLN A 5 4.85 0.94 -5.25
C GLN A 5 4.87 0.23 -3.91
N GLN A 6 5.97 -0.43 -3.59
CA GLN A 6 6.12 -1.07 -2.29
C GLN A 6 6.10 -0.01 -1.17
N ARG A 7 6.74 1.13 -1.39
CA ARG A 7 6.73 2.21 -0.40
C ARG A 7 5.34 2.78 -0.20
N ILE A 8 4.54 2.87 -1.25
CA ILE A 8 3.15 3.32 -1.12
C ILE A 8 2.39 2.38 -0.19
N ILE A 9 2.53 1.09 -0.39
CA ILE A 9 1.89 0.09 0.45
C ILE A 9 2.36 0.24 1.90
N ASP A 10 3.65 0.38 2.11
CA ASP A 10 4.22 0.53 3.44
C ASP A 10 3.68 1.77 4.16
N ILE A 11 3.62 2.89 3.45
CA ILE A 11 3.13 4.13 4.02
C ILE A 11 1.66 3.99 4.42
N LEU A 12 0.84 3.44 3.54
CA LEU A 12 -0.57 3.29 3.81
C LEU A 12 -0.82 2.31 4.96
N HIS A 13 0.03 1.31 5.07
CA HIS A 13 -0.06 0.35 6.18
C HIS A 13 0.29 1.02 7.51
N ASP A 14 1.38 1.81 7.51
CA ASP A 14 1.86 2.45 8.73
C ASP A 14 0.90 3.49 9.27
N TYR A 15 0.24 4.22 8.38
CA TYR A 15 -0.58 5.35 8.80
C TYR A 15 -1.94 4.94 9.33
N ASP A 16 -2.41 3.76 9.00
CA ASP A 16 -3.68 3.22 9.51
C ASP A 16 -4.85 4.19 9.37
N GLU A 17 -4.75 5.10 8.42
CA GLU A 17 -5.83 6.03 8.09
C GLU A 17 -5.64 6.49 6.66
N TRP A 18 -6.61 7.27 6.17
CA TRP A 18 -6.56 7.73 4.79
C TRP A 18 -5.42 8.74 4.60
N VAL A 19 -4.69 8.56 3.50
CA VAL A 19 -3.58 9.44 3.12
C VAL A 19 -3.88 9.98 1.73
N THR A 20 -3.81 11.30 1.56
CA THR A 20 -4.13 11.89 0.26
C THR A 20 -3.04 11.59 -0.76
N GLY A 21 -3.43 11.61 -2.03
CA GLY A 21 -2.46 11.45 -3.11
C GLY A 21 -1.39 12.52 -3.07
N LYS A 22 -1.78 13.73 -2.66
CA LYS A 22 -0.84 14.84 -2.54
C LYS A 22 0.21 14.55 -1.47
N GLU A 23 -0.21 13.97 -0.35
CA GLU A 23 0.72 13.61 0.70
C GLU A 23 1.68 12.53 0.25
N LEU A 24 1.15 11.49 -0.41
CA LEU A 24 1.99 10.43 -0.94
C LEU A 24 2.98 10.98 -1.96
N ALA A 25 2.51 11.86 -2.84
CA ALA A 25 3.37 12.47 -3.86
C ALA A 25 4.50 13.24 -3.21
N SER A 26 4.20 13.99 -2.15
CA SER A 26 5.20 14.75 -1.43
C SER A 26 6.23 13.84 -0.76
N MET A 27 5.75 12.78 -0.11
CA MET A 27 6.64 11.84 0.58
C MET A 27 7.59 11.13 -0.37
N LEU A 28 7.12 10.86 -1.59
CA LEU A 28 7.90 10.10 -2.56
C LEU A 28 8.54 10.97 -3.63
N SER A 29 8.35 12.29 -3.54
CA SER A 29 8.92 13.26 -4.47
C SER A 29 8.49 13.00 -5.92
N VAL A 30 7.21 12.71 -6.10
CA VAL A 30 6.63 12.50 -7.42
C VAL A 30 5.33 13.29 -7.51
N SER A 31 4.67 13.25 -8.68
CA SER A 31 3.42 13.98 -8.88
C SER A 31 2.23 13.13 -8.41
N ASP A 32 1.08 13.81 -8.18
CA ASP A 32 -0.17 13.13 -7.85
C ASP A 32 -0.54 12.13 -8.95
N ARG A 33 -0.27 12.51 -10.18
CA ARG A 33 -0.59 11.66 -11.33
C ARG A 33 0.19 10.35 -11.25
N THR A 34 1.45 10.44 -10.86
CA THR A 34 2.29 9.24 -10.71
C THR A 34 1.74 8.35 -9.60
N ILE A 35 1.30 8.94 -8.50
CA ILE A 35 0.70 8.18 -7.40
C ILE A 35 -0.55 7.44 -7.87
N ARG A 36 -1.42 8.15 -8.59
CA ARG A 36 -2.64 7.52 -9.12
C ARG A 36 -2.31 6.34 -10.02
N SER A 37 -1.34 6.54 -10.91
CA SER A 37 -0.92 5.48 -11.82
C SER A 37 -0.37 4.28 -11.08
N ASP A 38 0.47 4.52 -10.08
CA ASP A 38 1.04 3.44 -9.29
C ASP A 38 -0.03 2.65 -8.53
N ILE A 39 -1.01 3.35 -7.98
CA ILE A 39 -2.09 2.70 -7.25
C ILE A 39 -2.92 1.82 -8.18
N GLU A 40 -3.19 2.31 -9.38
CA GLU A 40 -3.90 1.51 -10.37
C GLU A 40 -3.12 0.26 -10.74
N HIS A 41 -1.81 0.40 -10.90
CA HIS A 41 -0.95 -0.75 -11.19
C HIS A 41 -0.95 -1.77 -10.06
N ILE A 42 -0.90 -1.30 -8.82
CA ILE A 42 -0.91 -2.18 -7.66
C ILE A 42 -2.21 -2.98 -7.63
N ASN A 43 -3.33 -2.30 -7.77
CA ASN A 43 -4.64 -2.97 -7.74
C ASN A 43 -4.77 -3.97 -8.89
N LYS A 44 -4.27 -3.59 -10.06
CA LYS A 44 -4.32 -4.48 -11.21
C LYS A 44 -3.46 -5.72 -11.02
N GLU A 45 -2.28 -5.53 -10.43
CA GLU A 45 -1.36 -6.64 -10.22
C GLU A 45 -1.94 -7.68 -9.28
N TYR A 46 -2.63 -7.24 -8.23
CA TYR A 46 -3.23 -8.15 -7.27
C TYR A 46 -4.66 -8.52 -7.61
N GLU A 47 -5.18 -7.99 -8.72
CA GLU A 47 -6.51 -8.32 -9.23
C GLU A 47 -7.62 -8.05 -8.23
N CYS A 48 -7.44 -7.00 -7.44
CA CYS A 48 -8.44 -6.58 -6.45
C CYS A 48 -8.20 -5.12 -6.10
N THR A 49 -9.19 -4.50 -5.45
CA THR A 49 -9.04 -3.12 -4.99
C THR A 49 -8.31 -3.12 -3.66
N LEU A 50 -7.01 -3.39 -3.72
CA LEU A 50 -6.17 -3.43 -2.53
C LEU A 50 -6.08 -2.07 -1.87
N ILE A 51 -6.01 -1.01 -2.67
CA ILE A 51 -5.95 0.37 -2.18
C ILE A 51 -7.22 1.07 -2.61
N GLU A 52 -8.01 1.50 -1.62
CA GLU A 52 -9.26 2.21 -1.88
C GLU A 52 -8.97 3.67 -2.15
N ALA A 53 -9.76 4.27 -3.03
CA ALA A 53 -9.63 5.67 -3.38
C ALA A 53 -10.89 6.43 -3.00
N ASN A 54 -10.72 7.58 -2.38
CA ASN A 54 -11.81 8.45 -2.00
C ASN A 54 -11.46 9.88 -2.38
N ARG A 55 -12.38 10.58 -3.00
CA ARG A 55 -12.12 11.94 -3.49
C ARG A 55 -11.72 12.91 -2.38
N ARG A 56 -12.26 12.72 -1.21
CA ARG A 56 -12.03 13.65 -0.09
C ARG A 56 -10.93 13.18 0.84
N LYS A 57 -10.89 11.87 1.11
CA LYS A 57 -9.99 11.33 2.12
C LYS A 57 -8.65 10.91 1.54
N GLY A 58 -8.63 10.53 0.27
CA GLY A 58 -7.41 10.08 -0.37
C GLY A 58 -7.41 8.58 -0.59
N TYR A 59 -6.39 7.91 -0.09
CA TYR A 59 -6.20 6.48 -0.32
C TYR A 59 -6.07 5.74 1.00
N HIS A 60 -6.52 4.50 1.00
CA HIS A 60 -6.49 3.66 2.18
C HIS A 60 -6.22 2.21 1.79
N LEU A 61 -5.32 1.56 2.50
CA LEU A 61 -4.98 0.18 2.24
C LEU A 61 -5.98 -0.74 2.92
N ASP A 62 -6.49 -1.72 2.17
CA ASP A 62 -7.35 -2.75 2.74
C ASP A 62 -6.46 -3.81 3.38
N GLU A 63 -6.32 -3.75 4.70
CA GLU A 63 -5.42 -4.66 5.40
C GLU A 63 -5.88 -6.10 5.38
N MET A 64 -7.19 -6.32 5.27
CA MET A 64 -7.69 -7.67 5.16
C MET A 64 -7.23 -8.31 3.84
N LEU A 65 -7.37 -7.58 2.74
CA LEU A 65 -6.90 -8.07 1.45
C LEU A 65 -5.38 -8.21 1.43
N THR A 66 -4.68 -7.29 2.09
CA THR A 66 -3.23 -7.37 2.20
C THR A 66 -2.81 -8.67 2.86
N SER A 67 -3.49 -9.03 3.94
CA SER A 67 -3.21 -10.26 4.66
C SER A 67 -3.55 -11.49 3.81
N VAL A 68 -4.71 -11.47 3.17
CA VAL A 68 -5.16 -12.60 2.33
C VAL A 68 -4.22 -12.83 1.17
N LYS A 69 -3.73 -11.76 0.55
CA LYS A 69 -2.82 -11.87 -0.60
C LYS A 69 -1.37 -12.14 -0.19
N GLY A 70 -1.08 -12.15 1.10
CA GLY A 70 0.26 -12.42 1.57
C GLY A 70 1.26 -11.32 1.23
N ILE A 71 0.79 -10.08 1.15
CA ILE A 71 1.64 -8.96 0.78
C ILE A 71 2.50 -8.56 1.97
N THR A 72 3.81 -8.43 1.74
CA THR A 72 4.76 -8.05 2.79
C THR A 72 4.86 -6.53 2.87
N THR A 73 4.74 -6.01 4.09
CA THR A 73 5.00 -4.60 4.35
C THR A 73 6.15 -4.52 5.35
N LYS A 74 6.75 -3.34 5.46
CA LYS A 74 7.90 -3.18 6.34
C LYS A 74 7.55 -3.37 7.82
N SER A 75 6.28 -3.22 8.18
CA SER A 75 5.87 -3.40 9.56
C SER A 75 5.43 -4.82 9.85
N VAL A 76 5.42 -5.69 8.87
CA VAL A 76 5.15 -7.12 9.07
C VAL A 76 6.46 -7.79 9.42
N ILE A 77 6.62 -8.17 10.67
CA ILE A 77 7.84 -8.85 11.12
C ILE A 77 7.70 -10.32 10.77
N PRO A 78 8.56 -10.80 9.96
CA PRO A 78 8.54 -12.22 9.65
C PRO A 78 8.94 -13.01 10.86
N GLN A 79 8.17 -13.63 11.42
CA GLN A 79 8.41 -14.18 12.59
C GLN A 79 8.15 -15.49 12.73
N THR A 80 8.03 -14.55 12.62
CA THR A 80 8.02 -15.24 12.82
C THR A 80 7.88 -16.19 12.67
N SER A 81 7.87 -16.16 12.78
CA SER A 81 7.87 -16.95 12.62
C SER A 81 7.70 -17.80 12.48
N GLN A 82 7.60 -17.72 12.60
CA GLN A 82 7.56 -18.43 12.48
C GLN A 82 7.49 -19.29 12.34
N GLU A 83 7.40 -19.06 12.57
CA GLU A 83 7.52 -19.73 12.56
C GLU A 83 7.31 -20.64 12.29
N ARG A 84 7.13 -20.60 12.30
CA ARG A 84 7.20 -21.36 12.18
C ARG A 84 7.17 -22.25 12.15
N VAL A 85 7.01 -22.00 12.55
CA VAL A 85 7.26 -22.73 12.71
C VAL A 85 7.12 -23.47 12.57
N SER A 86 7.05 -23.50 12.74
CA SER A 86 7.32 -24.09 12.73
C SER A 86 7.35 -24.57 12.48
#